data_089ac7bba686966852dd713c341a7016
#
_entry.id   089ac7bba686966852dd713c341a7016
#
_cell.length_a   1.000
_cell.length_b   1.000
_cell.length_c   1.000
_cell.angle_alpha   90.00
_cell.angle_beta   90.00
_cell.angle_gamma   90.00
#
_symmetry.space_group_name_H-M   'P 1'
#
loop_
_entity.id
_entity.type
_entity.pdbx_description
1 polymer ?
#
loop_
_entity_poly.entity_id
_entity_poly.type
_entity_poly.pdbx_seq_one_letter_code
_entity_poly.pdbx_strand_id
1 'polypeptide(L)'
;NGTTNYILTSMTKHGGSFHDALAAAQALGYAEPDPTNDVEGIDATYKLCILAALAFHMDVHPDEVFREGITKLAERDFRYARELGYAIKLLAMGRKQGDQVQLRVHPALVPLDQLLASVDGALNAVEIEGDLMSXXXXQGPGAGSLPTTSAVVADALDAAVSISNRVYWPLSSRREAGLRVMPMDDVRTRYYLRIGVADRPGVLASIAGALSEREISIASVIQKEVDGQDTAEIVIMTHDAREADLQRALRDIRGIAGVVDVDQVLRVNS
;
A
#
# COMPACT_ATOMS: atom_id res chain seq x y z
N ASN A 1 -8.90 -0.07 -5.30
CA ASN A 1 -9.37 -1.26 -6.01
C ASN A 1 -10.34 -2.04 -5.11
N GLY A 2 -11.55 -2.31 -5.62
CA GLY A 2 -12.63 -2.95 -4.86
C GLY A 2 -12.31 -4.39 -4.48
N THR A 3 -11.73 -5.15 -5.40
CA THR A 3 -11.36 -6.56 -5.17
C THR A 3 -10.39 -6.68 -4.00
N THR A 4 -9.28 -5.92 -4.06
CA THR A 4 -8.27 -5.97 -3.01
C THR A 4 -8.84 -5.46 -1.68
N ASN A 5 -9.64 -4.39 -1.71
CA ASN A 5 -10.21 -3.88 -0.46
C ASN A 5 -11.19 -4.89 0.16
N TYR A 6 -11.97 -5.62 -0.66
CA TYR A 6 -12.83 -6.68 -0.14
C TYR A 6 -12.01 -7.77 0.55
N ILE A 7 -10.93 -8.24 -0.11
CA ILE A 7 -10.06 -9.29 0.44
C ILE A 7 -9.47 -8.83 1.79
N LEU A 8 -8.87 -7.62 1.82
CA LEU A 8 -8.24 -7.10 3.04
C LEU A 8 -9.27 -6.87 4.17
N THR A 9 -10.48 -6.40 3.81
CA THR A 9 -11.57 -6.23 4.77
C THR A 9 -11.99 -7.59 5.35
N SER A 10 -12.12 -8.62 4.50
CA SER A 10 -12.48 -9.97 4.94
C SER A 10 -11.45 -10.52 5.93
N MET A 11 -10.15 -10.43 5.58
CA MET A 11 -9.08 -10.88 6.46
C MET A 11 -9.06 -10.11 7.80
N THR A 12 -9.37 -8.80 7.76
CA THR A 12 -9.43 -7.97 8.97
C THR A 12 -10.58 -8.36 9.89
N LYS A 13 -11.79 -8.60 9.32
CA LYS A 13 -13.02 -8.76 10.10
C LYS A 13 -13.30 -10.21 10.50
N HIS A 14 -12.97 -11.13 9.62
CA HIS A 14 -13.32 -12.55 9.81
C HIS A 14 -12.10 -13.42 10.10
N GLY A 15 -10.90 -12.89 9.90
CA GLY A 15 -9.67 -13.68 9.97
C GLY A 15 -9.54 -14.57 8.74
N GLY A 16 -8.67 -15.57 8.86
CA GLY A 16 -8.44 -16.55 7.80
C GLY A 16 -7.35 -16.16 6.82
N SER A 17 -7.13 -17.05 5.86
CA SER A 17 -6.03 -16.89 4.91
C SER A 17 -6.41 -15.98 3.74
N PHE A 18 -5.38 -15.46 3.05
CA PHE A 18 -5.57 -14.75 1.80
C PHE A 18 -6.37 -15.60 0.77
N HIS A 19 -6.09 -16.91 0.72
CA HIS A 19 -6.77 -17.81 -0.22
C HIS A 19 -8.27 -17.95 0.08
N ASP A 20 -8.65 -18.02 1.35
CA ASP A 20 -10.07 -18.10 1.73
C ASP A 20 -10.79 -16.81 1.37
N ALA A 21 -10.17 -15.66 1.65
CA ALA A 21 -10.74 -14.35 1.32
C ALA A 21 -10.86 -14.15 -0.19
N LEU A 22 -9.85 -14.59 -0.96
CA LEU A 22 -9.89 -14.54 -2.42
C LEU A 22 -10.99 -15.44 -2.98
N ALA A 23 -11.11 -16.68 -2.48
CA ALA A 23 -12.18 -17.59 -2.92
C ALA A 23 -13.58 -17.00 -2.65
N ALA A 24 -13.75 -16.35 -1.50
CA ALA A 24 -15.01 -15.66 -1.18
C ALA A 24 -15.26 -14.49 -2.15
N ALA A 25 -14.22 -13.71 -2.48
CA ALA A 25 -14.34 -12.62 -3.44
C ALA A 25 -14.75 -13.13 -4.82
N GLN A 26 -14.18 -14.25 -5.27
CA GLN A 26 -14.55 -14.89 -6.55
C GLN A 26 -15.98 -15.40 -6.55
N ALA A 27 -16.40 -16.06 -5.47
CA ALA A 27 -17.77 -16.57 -5.34
C ALA A 27 -18.83 -15.45 -5.38
N LEU A 28 -18.47 -14.25 -4.89
CA LEU A 28 -19.36 -13.09 -4.89
C LEU A 28 -19.25 -12.24 -6.18
N GLY A 29 -18.33 -12.59 -7.08
CA GLY A 29 -18.12 -11.86 -8.33
C GLY A 29 -17.30 -10.57 -8.20
N TYR A 30 -16.62 -10.38 -7.08
CA TYR A 30 -15.70 -9.25 -6.88
C TYR A 30 -14.33 -9.50 -7.51
N ALA A 31 -13.95 -10.77 -7.67
CA ALA A 31 -12.68 -11.14 -8.29
C ALA A 31 -12.93 -12.09 -9.47
N GLU A 32 -12.17 -11.90 -10.53
CA GLU A 32 -12.17 -12.79 -11.70
C GLU A 32 -11.40 -14.08 -11.39
N PRO A 33 -11.57 -15.16 -12.22
CA PRO A 33 -10.78 -16.38 -12.03
C PRO A 33 -9.28 -16.14 -12.00
N ASP A 34 -8.78 -15.21 -12.85
CA ASP A 34 -7.40 -14.74 -12.75
C ASP A 34 -7.39 -13.37 -12.08
N PRO A 35 -7.10 -13.27 -10.78
CA PRO A 35 -7.16 -12.02 -10.05
C PRO A 35 -5.83 -11.23 -10.08
N THR A 36 -4.85 -11.67 -10.87
CA THR A 36 -3.48 -11.15 -10.84
C THR A 36 -3.43 -9.62 -10.94
N ASN A 37 -4.21 -9.04 -11.86
CA ASN A 37 -4.24 -7.59 -12.05
C ASN A 37 -4.61 -6.83 -10.77
N ASP A 38 -5.51 -7.41 -9.98
CA ASP A 38 -5.93 -6.79 -8.73
C ASP A 38 -4.92 -7.08 -7.60
N VAL A 39 -4.68 -8.37 -7.33
CA VAL A 39 -3.95 -8.77 -6.11
C VAL A 39 -2.47 -8.40 -6.16
N GLU A 40 -1.89 -8.27 -7.35
CA GLU A 40 -0.49 -7.82 -7.52
C GLU A 40 -0.39 -6.30 -7.69
N GLY A 41 -1.51 -5.56 -7.63
CA GLY A 41 -1.53 -4.09 -7.66
C GLY A 41 -1.33 -3.49 -9.05
N ILE A 42 -1.46 -4.29 -10.12
CA ILE A 42 -1.23 -3.83 -11.50
C ILE A 42 -2.30 -2.80 -11.89
N ASP A 43 -3.56 -3.10 -11.65
CA ASP A 43 -4.68 -2.19 -11.90
C ASP A 43 -4.50 -0.86 -11.14
N ALA A 44 -4.12 -0.94 -9.86
CA ALA A 44 -3.87 0.25 -9.05
C ALA A 44 -2.71 1.08 -9.61
N THR A 45 -1.69 0.43 -10.19
CA THR A 45 -0.56 1.11 -10.82
C THR A 45 -1.00 1.89 -12.05
N TYR A 46 -1.79 1.27 -12.94
CA TYR A 46 -2.31 1.98 -14.13
C TYR A 46 -3.16 3.19 -13.71
N LYS A 47 -4.02 3.02 -12.71
CA LYS A 47 -4.84 4.12 -12.18
C LYS A 47 -3.97 5.24 -11.60
N LEU A 48 -2.90 4.88 -10.89
CA LEU A 48 -1.97 5.87 -10.33
C LEU A 48 -1.26 6.65 -11.44
N CYS A 49 -0.86 6.01 -12.53
CA CYS A 49 -0.24 6.72 -13.67
C CYS A 49 -1.22 7.75 -14.27
N ILE A 50 -2.50 7.39 -14.42
CA ILE A 50 -3.53 8.31 -14.90
C ILE A 50 -3.70 9.49 -13.92
N LEU A 51 -3.78 9.18 -12.61
CA LEU A 51 -3.93 10.23 -11.59
C LEU A 51 -2.69 11.14 -11.53
N ALA A 52 -1.50 10.60 -11.74
CA ALA A 52 -0.26 11.40 -11.78
C ALA A 52 -0.26 12.35 -12.99
N ALA A 53 -0.76 11.88 -14.13
CA ALA A 53 -0.91 12.76 -15.32
C ALA A 53 -1.87 13.92 -15.05
N LEU A 54 -2.96 13.65 -14.34
CA LEU A 54 -3.95 14.67 -13.99
C LEU A 54 -3.47 15.63 -12.90
N ALA A 55 -2.89 15.10 -11.83
CA ALA A 55 -2.56 15.88 -10.64
C ALA A 55 -1.22 16.60 -10.74
N PHE A 56 -0.23 15.96 -11.39
CA PHE A 56 1.14 16.48 -11.44
C PHE A 56 1.57 16.86 -12.86
N HIS A 57 0.70 16.69 -13.85
CA HIS A 57 0.98 17.00 -15.26
C HIS A 57 2.27 16.29 -15.76
N MET A 58 2.46 15.04 -15.36
CA MET A 58 3.60 14.24 -15.78
C MET A 58 3.16 12.92 -16.42
N ASP A 59 3.89 12.47 -17.43
CA ASP A 59 3.69 11.14 -17.98
C ASP A 59 4.60 10.16 -17.25
N VAL A 60 4.04 9.05 -16.81
CA VAL A 60 4.74 8.01 -16.06
C VAL A 60 4.48 6.66 -16.71
N HIS A 61 5.53 5.91 -16.96
CA HIS A 61 5.37 4.52 -17.40
C HIS A 61 5.11 3.64 -16.18
N PRO A 62 4.19 2.65 -16.25
CA PRO A 62 3.89 1.80 -15.10
C PRO A 62 5.12 1.11 -14.48
N ASP A 63 6.14 0.82 -15.28
CA ASP A 63 7.38 0.19 -14.76
C ASP A 63 8.21 1.13 -13.88
N GLU A 64 7.92 2.42 -13.89
CA GLU A 64 8.59 3.40 -13.02
C GLU A 64 7.94 3.46 -11.63
N VAL A 65 6.76 2.88 -11.47
CA VAL A 65 6.01 2.88 -10.22
C VAL A 65 6.42 1.67 -9.38
N PHE A 66 6.90 1.92 -8.17
CA PHE A 66 7.18 0.82 -7.23
C PHE A 66 5.88 0.09 -6.91
N ARG A 67 5.91 -1.26 -6.95
CA ARG A 67 4.69 -2.04 -6.74
C ARG A 67 4.95 -3.31 -5.93
N GLU A 68 4.08 -3.54 -4.95
CA GLU A 68 3.96 -4.79 -4.21
C GLU A 68 2.49 -5.18 -4.09
N GLY A 69 2.19 -6.47 -4.28
CA GLY A 69 0.84 -7.01 -4.14
C GLY A 69 0.49 -7.39 -2.71
N ILE A 70 -0.71 -7.97 -2.53
CA ILE A 70 -1.23 -8.34 -1.21
C ILE A 70 -1.09 -9.84 -0.91
N THR A 71 -0.56 -10.63 -1.83
CA THR A 71 -0.56 -12.10 -1.75
C THR A 71 0.28 -12.66 -0.59
N LYS A 72 1.22 -11.87 -0.08
CA LYS A 72 2.12 -12.29 1.02
C LYS A 72 1.59 -11.95 2.42
N LEU A 73 0.45 -11.27 2.49
CA LEU A 73 -0.11 -10.88 3.78
C LEU A 73 -0.67 -12.10 4.52
N ALA A 74 -0.31 -12.24 5.78
CA ALA A 74 -0.79 -13.30 6.64
C ALA A 74 -1.83 -12.78 7.64
N GLU A 75 -2.73 -13.65 8.10
CA GLU A 75 -3.75 -13.29 9.09
C GLU A 75 -3.15 -12.59 10.32
N ARG A 76 -1.97 -13.05 10.76
CA ARG A 76 -1.31 -12.46 11.93
C ARG A 76 -0.87 -11.02 11.72
N ASP A 77 -0.61 -10.60 10.47
CA ASP A 77 -0.29 -9.20 10.17
C ASP A 77 -1.45 -8.27 10.48
N PHE A 78 -2.68 -8.71 10.17
CA PHE A 78 -3.89 -7.93 10.48
C PHE A 78 -4.12 -7.82 11.99
N ARG A 79 -3.87 -8.91 12.73
CA ARG A 79 -4.01 -8.91 14.18
C ARG A 79 -3.00 -7.95 14.83
N TYR A 80 -1.72 -8.03 14.42
CA TYR A 80 -0.68 -7.15 14.96
C TYR A 80 -0.91 -5.69 14.53
N ALA A 81 -1.29 -5.46 13.28
CA ALA A 81 -1.60 -4.10 12.82
C ALA A 81 -2.69 -3.48 13.70
N ARG A 82 -3.76 -4.22 13.97
CA ARG A 82 -4.87 -3.74 14.81
C ARG A 82 -4.41 -3.46 16.24
N GLU A 83 -3.59 -4.34 16.85
CA GLU A 83 -3.03 -4.13 18.18
C GLU A 83 -2.18 -2.85 18.23
N LEU A 84 -1.53 -2.51 17.13
CA LEU A 84 -0.68 -1.32 17.00
C LEU A 84 -1.47 -0.06 16.59
N GLY A 85 -2.79 -0.17 16.38
CA GLY A 85 -3.64 0.97 16.01
C GLY A 85 -3.73 1.25 14.52
N TYR A 86 -3.53 0.23 13.67
CA TYR A 86 -3.51 0.38 12.20
C TYR A 86 -4.46 -0.58 11.52
N ALA A 87 -4.94 -0.19 10.33
CA ALA A 87 -5.56 -1.08 9.35
C ALA A 87 -4.56 -1.32 8.21
N ILE A 88 -4.65 -2.48 7.54
CA ILE A 88 -3.86 -2.76 6.33
C ILE A 88 -4.74 -2.47 5.10
N LYS A 89 -4.24 -1.60 4.22
CA LYS A 89 -4.91 -1.26 2.95
C LYS A 89 -3.91 -1.34 1.81
N LEU A 90 -4.35 -1.67 0.59
CA LEU A 90 -3.52 -1.49 -0.61
C LEU A 90 -3.67 -0.05 -1.04
N LEU A 91 -2.60 0.73 -0.95
CA LEU A 91 -2.62 2.15 -1.31
C LEU A 91 -1.82 2.38 -2.60
N ALA A 92 -2.40 3.17 -3.51
CA ALA A 92 -1.72 3.78 -4.63
C ALA A 92 -1.45 5.23 -4.23
N MET A 93 -0.19 5.58 -4.04
CA MET A 93 0.22 6.88 -3.46
C MET A 93 1.02 7.70 -4.46
N GLY A 94 0.58 8.95 -4.67
CA GLY A 94 1.33 9.97 -5.40
C GLY A 94 1.59 11.16 -4.50
N ARG A 95 2.86 11.53 -4.29
CA ARG A 95 3.21 12.68 -3.42
C ARG A 95 4.32 13.48 -4.08
N LYS A 96 4.06 14.77 -4.36
CA LYS A 96 5.04 15.68 -4.95
C LYS A 96 5.91 16.29 -3.86
N GLN A 97 7.21 16.27 -4.06
CA GLN A 97 8.21 16.89 -3.16
C GLN A 97 9.25 17.62 -4.03
N GLY A 98 9.10 18.91 -4.17
CA GLY A 98 9.97 19.70 -5.04
C GLY A 98 9.84 19.27 -6.50
N ASP A 99 10.96 18.86 -7.11
CA ASP A 99 11.01 18.37 -8.49
C ASP A 99 10.82 16.86 -8.61
N GLN A 100 10.52 16.17 -7.51
CA GLN A 100 10.32 14.72 -7.52
C GLN A 100 8.89 14.37 -7.12
N VAL A 101 8.41 13.24 -7.63
CA VAL A 101 7.10 12.69 -7.27
C VAL A 101 7.29 11.23 -6.84
N GLN A 102 6.91 10.93 -5.61
CA GLN A 102 6.83 9.55 -5.14
C GLN A 102 5.62 8.90 -5.82
N LEU A 103 5.82 7.75 -6.45
CA LEU A 103 4.71 6.97 -7.03
C LEU A 103 4.92 5.51 -6.61
N ARG A 104 3.97 5.00 -5.81
CA ARG A 104 4.12 3.65 -5.27
C ARG A 104 2.76 3.01 -4.98
N VAL A 105 2.69 1.70 -5.18
CA VAL A 105 1.51 0.87 -4.89
C VAL A 105 1.98 -0.28 -4.00
N HIS A 106 1.45 -0.35 -2.79
CA HIS A 106 1.81 -1.45 -1.89
C HIS A 106 0.83 -1.55 -0.72
N PRO A 107 0.77 -2.71 -0.04
CA PRO A 107 0.08 -2.78 1.24
C PRO A 107 0.71 -1.80 2.23
N ALA A 108 -0.10 -1.04 2.91
CA ALA A 108 0.36 -0.04 3.87
C ALA A 108 -0.45 -0.12 5.16
N LEU A 109 0.22 0.21 6.27
CA LEU A 109 -0.43 0.41 7.55
C LEU A 109 -1.03 1.82 7.59
N VAL A 110 -2.34 1.90 7.74
CA VAL A 110 -3.09 3.16 7.80
C VAL A 110 -3.57 3.35 9.25
N PRO A 111 -3.18 4.44 9.91
CA PRO A 111 -3.69 4.70 11.26
C PRO A 111 -5.22 4.65 11.34
N LEU A 112 -5.76 4.04 12.39
CA LEU A 112 -7.21 3.82 12.52
C LEU A 112 -8.01 5.11 12.62
N ASP A 113 -7.37 6.23 12.96
CA ASP A 113 -8.01 7.56 13.00
C ASP A 113 -8.06 8.24 11.64
N GLN A 114 -7.42 7.71 10.61
CA GLN A 114 -7.50 8.25 9.24
C GLN A 114 -8.72 7.69 8.51
N LEU A 115 -9.33 8.53 7.65
CA LEU A 115 -10.55 8.16 6.91
C LEU A 115 -10.33 6.93 6.01
N LEU A 116 -9.18 6.83 5.38
CA LEU A 116 -8.87 5.68 4.51
C LEU A 116 -8.93 4.34 5.25
N ALA A 117 -8.64 4.32 6.56
CA ALA A 117 -8.69 3.09 7.34
C ALA A 117 -10.11 2.50 7.41
N SER A 118 -11.13 3.36 7.36
CA SER A 118 -12.54 2.98 7.52
C SER A 118 -13.21 2.54 6.21
N VAL A 119 -12.52 2.61 5.08
CA VAL A 119 -13.09 2.25 3.77
C VAL A 119 -13.12 0.72 3.65
N ASP A 120 -14.27 0.11 3.79
CA ASP A 120 -14.44 -1.35 3.88
C ASP A 120 -15.19 -1.95 2.71
N GLY A 121 -15.13 -3.28 2.61
CA GLY A 121 -15.83 -4.05 1.59
C GLY A 121 -15.25 -3.80 0.20
N ALA A 122 -16.11 -3.73 -0.80
CA ALA A 122 -15.70 -3.53 -2.20
C ALA A 122 -15.67 -2.05 -2.60
N LEU A 123 -15.67 -1.14 -1.61
CA LEU A 123 -15.58 0.30 -1.89
C LEU A 123 -14.18 0.70 -2.31
N ASN A 124 -14.12 1.70 -3.17
CA ASN A 124 -12.88 2.40 -3.55
C ASN A 124 -12.90 3.77 -2.89
N ALA A 125 -11.71 4.33 -2.64
CA ALA A 125 -11.59 5.69 -2.14
C ALA A 125 -10.41 6.38 -2.80
N VAL A 126 -10.55 7.69 -2.95
CA VAL A 126 -9.46 8.57 -3.37
C VAL A 126 -9.37 9.69 -2.36
N GLU A 127 -8.20 9.87 -1.80
CA GLU A 127 -7.90 10.98 -0.91
C GLU A 127 -6.97 11.94 -1.63
N ILE A 128 -7.32 13.21 -1.61
CA ILE A 128 -6.53 14.26 -2.26
C ILE A 128 -6.18 15.29 -1.21
N GLU A 129 -4.90 15.59 -1.09
CA GLU A 129 -4.40 16.62 -0.19
C GLU A 129 -3.68 17.68 -1.01
N GLY A 130 -3.97 18.93 -0.75
CA GLY A 130 -3.32 20.06 -1.42
C GLY A 130 -2.98 21.17 -0.44
N ASP A 131 -2.12 22.08 -0.87
CA ASP A 131 -1.62 23.17 -0.03
C ASP A 131 -2.70 24.18 0.40
N LEU A 132 -3.77 24.29 -0.38
CA LEU A 132 -4.86 25.22 -0.10
C LEU A 132 -6.13 24.52 0.39
N MET A 133 -6.16 23.17 0.44
CA MET A 133 -7.33 22.40 0.87
C MET A 133 -6.84 21.22 1.71
N SER A 134 -7.58 20.93 2.70
CA SER A 134 -7.33 19.71 3.50
C SER A 134 -7.76 18.46 2.71
N UNK A 135 -7.75 17.37 3.19
CA UNK A 135 -8.07 16.12 2.58
C UNK A 135 -9.50 16.06 2.16
N UNK A 136 -9.71 15.56 1.03
CA UNK A 136 -10.98 15.23 0.49
C UNK A 136 -10.97 13.76 0.24
N UNK A 137 -11.82 13.03 0.70
CA UNK A 137 -12.00 11.68 0.51
C UNK A 137 -13.25 11.44 -0.21
N UNK A 138 -13.15 10.91 -1.32
CA UNK A 138 -14.24 10.44 -2.08
C UNK A 138 -14.26 8.98 -1.98
N GLN A 139 -15.32 8.41 -1.59
CA GLN A 139 -15.48 6.94 -1.59
C GLN A 139 -16.78 6.52 -2.27
N GLY A 140 -16.73 5.34 -2.89
CA GLY A 140 -17.91 4.80 -3.58
C GLY A 140 -17.58 3.50 -4.32
N PRO A 141 -18.59 2.89 -4.96
CA PRO A 141 -18.32 1.71 -5.80
C PRO A 141 -17.48 2.10 -7.01
N GLY A 142 -16.38 1.38 -7.21
CA GLY A 142 -15.46 1.61 -8.35
C GLY A 142 -15.81 0.79 -9.59
N ALA A 143 -16.72 -0.19 -9.45
CA ALA A 143 -17.13 -1.08 -10.53
C ALA A 143 -18.59 -1.50 -10.32
N GLY A 144 -19.13 -2.16 -11.33
CA GLY A 144 -20.53 -2.62 -11.33
C GLY A 144 -21.33 -1.98 -12.48
N SER A 145 -22.47 -2.57 -12.81
CA SER A 145 -23.26 -2.17 -13.98
C SER A 145 -23.63 -0.67 -13.96
N LEU A 146 -24.25 -0.22 -12.89
CA LEU A 146 -24.71 1.19 -12.81
C LEU A 146 -23.56 2.19 -12.72
N PRO A 147 -22.55 2.03 -11.86
CA PRO A 147 -21.42 2.98 -11.83
C PRO A 147 -20.66 3.05 -13.16
N THR A 148 -20.43 1.92 -13.81
CA THR A 148 -19.73 1.90 -15.10
C THR A 148 -20.57 2.59 -16.17
N THR A 149 -21.88 2.29 -16.25
CA THR A 149 -22.79 2.94 -17.19
C THR A 149 -22.79 4.46 -16.98
N SER A 150 -22.89 4.90 -15.72
CA SER A 150 -22.89 6.33 -15.40
C SER A 150 -21.61 7.02 -15.91
N ALA A 151 -20.46 6.41 -15.69
CA ALA A 151 -19.17 6.98 -16.12
C ALA A 151 -19.08 7.07 -17.65
N VAL A 152 -19.44 5.97 -18.35
CA VAL A 152 -19.38 5.92 -19.82
C VAL A 152 -20.33 6.97 -20.44
N VAL A 153 -21.56 7.07 -19.91
CA VAL A 153 -22.53 8.04 -20.44
C VAL A 153 -22.06 9.47 -20.16
N ALA A 154 -21.52 9.75 -18.97
CA ALA A 154 -20.99 11.07 -18.66
C ALA A 154 -19.85 11.46 -19.63
N ASP A 155 -18.89 10.56 -19.85
CA ASP A 155 -17.78 10.81 -20.77
C ASP A 155 -18.28 11.03 -22.21
N ALA A 156 -19.27 10.26 -22.64
CA ALA A 156 -19.86 10.42 -23.99
C ALA A 156 -20.55 11.78 -24.14
N LEU A 157 -21.26 12.24 -23.11
CA LEU A 157 -21.91 13.55 -23.11
C LEU A 157 -20.86 14.67 -23.11
N ASP A 158 -19.81 14.56 -22.29
CA ASP A 158 -18.73 15.55 -22.26
C ASP A 158 -18.01 15.63 -23.62
N ALA A 159 -17.77 14.49 -24.25
CA ALA A 159 -17.18 14.46 -25.59
C ALA A 159 -18.11 15.16 -26.62
N ALA A 160 -19.40 14.88 -26.56
CA ALA A 160 -20.38 15.53 -27.48
C ALA A 160 -20.41 17.04 -27.30
N VAL A 161 -20.42 17.51 -26.04
CA VAL A 161 -20.40 18.95 -25.71
C VAL A 161 -19.09 19.59 -26.20
N SER A 162 -17.96 18.93 -25.97
CA SER A 162 -16.64 19.42 -26.41
C SER A 162 -16.58 19.56 -27.94
N ILE A 163 -17.07 18.54 -28.66
CA ILE A 163 -17.13 18.57 -30.12
C ILE A 163 -18.04 19.70 -30.61
N SER A 164 -19.21 19.83 -30.04
CA SER A 164 -20.20 20.86 -30.40
C SER A 164 -19.63 22.27 -30.18
N ASN A 165 -18.94 22.49 -29.11
CA ASN A 165 -18.36 23.78 -28.75
C ASN A 165 -16.97 24.03 -29.34
N ARG A 166 -16.41 23.04 -30.04
CA ARG A 166 -15.05 23.07 -30.61
C ARG A 166 -13.99 23.31 -29.52
N VAL A 167 -14.24 22.81 -28.30
CA VAL A 167 -13.29 22.90 -27.22
C VAL A 167 -12.62 21.54 -27.05
N TYR A 168 -11.32 21.54 -27.14
CA TYR A 168 -10.53 20.33 -26.92
C TYR A 168 -9.76 20.49 -25.60
N TRP A 169 -9.94 19.55 -24.71
CA TRP A 169 -9.18 19.49 -23.46
C TRP A 169 -8.06 18.44 -23.64
N PRO A 170 -6.86 18.85 -24.06
CA PRO A 170 -5.76 17.89 -24.07
C PRO A 170 -5.37 17.56 -22.64
N LEU A 171 -5.48 16.28 -22.29
CA LEU A 171 -5.01 15.76 -20.99
C LEU A 171 -3.53 16.08 -20.74
N SER A 172 -2.78 16.39 -21.79
CA SER A 172 -1.33 16.54 -21.74
C SER A 172 -0.84 17.94 -22.10
N SER A 173 -1.69 18.98 -22.07
CA SER A 173 -1.33 20.28 -22.67
C SER A 173 -0.23 21.04 -21.93
N ARG A 174 0.08 20.69 -20.69
CA ARG A 174 1.19 21.31 -19.96
C ARG A 174 1.90 20.27 -19.11
N ARG A 175 2.87 19.60 -19.73
CA ARG A 175 3.81 18.83 -18.92
C ARG A 175 4.61 19.78 -18.04
N GLU A 176 4.63 19.54 -16.75
CA GLU A 176 5.51 20.28 -15.87
C GLU A 176 6.94 19.81 -16.13
N ALA A 177 7.74 20.68 -16.77
CA ALA A 177 9.09 20.31 -17.15
C ALA A 177 9.97 20.08 -15.90
N GLY A 178 10.71 18.99 -15.91
CA GLY A 178 11.68 18.68 -14.87
C GLY A 178 11.20 17.78 -13.74
N LEU A 179 9.91 17.44 -13.69
CA LEU A 179 9.45 16.44 -12.71
C LEU A 179 9.98 15.05 -13.05
N ARG A 180 10.37 14.32 -12.04
CA ARG A 180 10.88 12.94 -12.17
C ARG A 180 10.33 12.06 -11.04
N VAL A 181 10.20 10.78 -11.33
CA VAL A 181 9.78 9.81 -10.32
C VAL A 181 10.91 9.64 -9.30
N MET A 182 10.56 9.75 -8.02
CA MET A 182 11.51 9.52 -6.92
C MET A 182 11.81 8.01 -6.84
N PRO A 183 13.11 7.62 -6.87
CA PRO A 183 13.44 6.20 -6.65
C PRO A 183 12.90 5.71 -5.29
N MET A 184 12.41 4.47 -5.26
CA MET A 184 11.89 3.90 -4.01
C MET A 184 12.94 3.93 -2.89
N ASP A 185 14.20 3.72 -3.22
CA ASP A 185 15.33 3.77 -2.29
C ASP A 185 15.43 5.08 -1.50
N ASP A 186 14.91 6.19 -2.05
CA ASP A 186 14.99 7.51 -1.41
C ASP A 186 13.75 7.81 -0.55
N VAL A 187 12.71 7.00 -0.63
CA VAL A 187 11.50 7.19 0.17
C VAL A 187 11.82 7.04 1.66
N ARG A 188 11.28 7.95 2.46
CA ARG A 188 11.37 7.88 3.91
C ARG A 188 9.97 7.65 4.48
N THR A 189 9.86 6.68 5.38
CA THR A 189 8.60 6.37 6.07
C THR A 189 8.91 5.51 7.30
N ARG A 190 7.90 5.22 8.10
CA ARG A 190 7.98 4.25 9.19
C ARG A 190 7.68 2.86 8.65
N TYR A 191 8.23 1.85 9.31
CA TYR A 191 8.09 0.45 8.87
C TYR A 191 7.59 -0.43 9.99
N TYR A 192 6.79 -1.41 9.61
CA TYR A 192 6.42 -2.57 10.38
C TYR A 192 7.23 -3.74 9.85
N LEU A 193 7.87 -4.45 10.76
CA LEU A 193 8.66 -5.65 10.44
C LEU A 193 8.11 -6.79 11.30
N ARG A 194 7.81 -7.94 10.68
CA ARG A 194 7.51 -9.16 11.43
C ARG A 194 8.60 -10.17 11.10
N ILE A 195 9.29 -10.65 12.13
CA ILE A 195 10.51 -11.47 12.01
C ILE A 195 10.30 -12.74 12.84
N GLY A 196 10.40 -13.88 12.17
CA GLY A 196 10.42 -15.18 12.82
C GLY A 196 11.80 -15.47 13.40
N VAL A 197 11.87 -15.84 14.67
CA VAL A 197 13.15 -16.05 15.35
C VAL A 197 13.10 -17.33 16.19
N ALA A 198 14.29 -17.93 16.45
CA ALA A 198 14.44 -18.88 17.53
C ALA A 198 14.31 -18.15 18.87
N ASP A 199 13.57 -18.72 19.82
CA ASP A 199 13.39 -18.09 21.14
C ASP A 199 14.62 -18.30 22.00
N ARG A 200 15.62 -17.44 21.78
CA ARG A 200 16.93 -17.50 22.45
C ARG A 200 17.40 -16.13 22.91
N PRO A 201 18.06 -16.06 24.05
CA PRO A 201 18.67 -14.78 24.49
C PRO A 201 19.61 -14.20 23.43
N GLY A 202 19.53 -12.89 23.24
CA GLY A 202 20.43 -12.15 22.37
C GLY A 202 19.94 -11.90 20.95
N VAL A 203 18.95 -12.66 20.44
CA VAL A 203 18.48 -12.51 19.06
C VAL A 203 17.87 -11.11 18.85
N LEU A 204 16.99 -10.67 19.75
CA LEU A 204 16.41 -9.31 19.68
C LEU A 204 17.50 -8.24 19.76
N ALA A 205 18.50 -8.42 20.62
CA ALA A 205 19.60 -7.47 20.74
C ALA A 205 20.41 -7.36 19.42
N SER A 206 20.64 -8.50 18.76
CA SER A 206 21.35 -8.51 17.46
C SER A 206 20.53 -7.83 16.36
N ILE A 207 19.21 -8.06 16.33
CA ILE A 207 18.31 -7.40 15.37
C ILE A 207 18.33 -5.87 15.62
N ALA A 208 18.22 -5.45 16.89
CA ALA A 208 18.26 -4.03 17.24
C ALA A 208 19.61 -3.40 16.87
N GLY A 209 20.72 -4.15 17.04
CA GLY A 209 22.04 -3.73 16.61
C GLY A 209 22.12 -3.48 15.11
N ALA A 210 21.60 -4.41 14.30
CA ALA A 210 21.60 -4.28 12.83
C ALA A 210 20.79 -3.05 12.37
N LEU A 211 19.66 -2.77 13.02
CA LEU A 211 18.88 -1.56 12.74
C LEU A 211 19.67 -0.30 13.14
N SER A 212 20.27 -0.31 14.33
CA SER A 212 21.05 0.82 14.87
C SER A 212 22.24 1.16 13.97
N GLU A 213 22.95 0.16 13.43
CA GLU A 213 24.08 0.37 12.50
C GLU A 213 23.68 1.12 11.22
N ARG A 214 22.38 1.11 10.90
CA ARG A 214 21.83 1.85 9.75
C ARG A 214 21.06 3.09 10.17
N GLU A 215 21.28 3.55 11.42
CA GLU A 215 20.60 4.72 12.00
C GLU A 215 19.07 4.61 12.00
N ILE A 216 18.53 3.38 12.09
CA ILE A 216 17.09 3.12 12.13
C ILE A 216 16.68 2.98 13.59
N SER A 217 15.91 3.94 14.08
CA SER A 217 15.42 3.95 15.46
C SER A 217 14.15 3.13 15.58
N ILE A 218 14.07 2.33 16.64
CA ILE A 218 12.90 1.49 16.94
C ILE A 218 11.89 2.31 17.74
N ALA A 219 10.63 2.34 17.28
CA ALA A 219 9.53 3.03 17.96
C ALA A 219 8.84 2.10 18.96
N SER A 220 8.64 0.83 18.59
CA SER A 220 8.07 -0.17 19.50
C SER A 220 8.47 -1.58 19.09
N VAL A 221 8.46 -2.49 20.07
CA VAL A 221 8.73 -3.91 19.85
C VAL A 221 7.67 -4.73 20.60
N ILE A 222 7.15 -5.75 19.95
CA ILE A 222 6.30 -6.77 20.55
C ILE A 222 6.97 -8.11 20.28
N GLN A 223 7.14 -8.95 21.31
CA GLN A 223 7.59 -10.32 21.12
C GLN A 223 6.46 -11.25 21.57
N LYS A 224 6.13 -12.21 20.75
CA LYS A 224 5.09 -13.20 21.02
C LYS A 224 5.67 -14.61 20.80
N GLU A 225 5.47 -15.48 21.77
CA GLU A 225 5.80 -16.91 21.62
C GLU A 225 4.86 -17.53 20.59
N VAL A 226 5.38 -18.46 19.82
CA VAL A 226 4.58 -19.25 18.88
C VAL A 226 4.31 -20.60 19.54
N ASP A 227 3.05 -20.89 19.81
CA ASP A 227 2.62 -22.08 20.55
C ASP A 227 3.24 -23.36 19.99
N GLY A 228 3.87 -24.14 20.88
CA GLY A 228 4.36 -25.48 20.58
C GLY A 228 5.68 -25.56 19.81
N GLN A 229 6.41 -24.44 19.67
CA GLN A 229 7.70 -24.41 18.98
C GLN A 229 8.70 -23.56 19.79
N ASP A 230 9.98 -23.91 19.67
CA ASP A 230 11.08 -23.11 20.24
C ASP A 230 11.34 -21.86 19.37
N THR A 231 10.25 -21.20 18.91
CA THR A 231 10.29 -20.04 18.04
C THR A 231 9.40 -18.94 18.60
N ALA A 232 9.74 -17.72 18.25
CA ALA A 232 8.95 -16.53 18.61
C ALA A 232 8.83 -15.64 17.39
N GLU A 233 7.86 -14.74 17.42
CA GLU A 233 7.76 -13.65 16.46
C GLU A 233 8.12 -12.35 17.14
N ILE A 234 8.99 -11.59 16.48
CA ILE A 234 9.31 -10.23 16.89
C ILE A 234 8.67 -9.29 15.89
N VAL A 235 7.82 -8.40 16.38
CA VAL A 235 7.17 -7.35 15.59
C VAL A 235 7.82 -6.03 16.01
N ILE A 236 8.37 -5.31 15.03
CA ILE A 236 9.05 -4.03 15.26
C ILE A 236 8.36 -2.94 14.45
N MET A 237 8.06 -1.82 15.10
CA MET A 237 7.73 -0.57 14.40
C MET A 237 8.97 0.34 14.47
N THR A 238 9.35 0.92 13.35
CA THR A 238 10.47 1.88 13.33
C THR A 238 9.96 3.32 13.37
N HIS A 239 10.83 4.25 13.73
CA HIS A 239 10.67 5.65 13.35
C HIS A 239 10.97 5.82 11.86
N ASP A 240 10.89 7.06 11.35
CA ASP A 240 11.14 7.33 9.93
C ASP A 240 12.54 6.90 9.53
N ALA A 241 12.63 6.08 8.50
CA ALA A 241 13.88 5.60 7.95
C ALA A 241 13.81 5.62 6.42
N ARG A 242 14.97 5.70 5.79
CA ARG A 242 15.08 5.66 4.34
C ARG A 242 14.97 4.21 3.87
N GLU A 243 14.22 3.97 2.80
CA GLU A 243 14.00 2.61 2.27
C GLU A 243 15.33 1.88 2.00
N ALA A 244 16.31 2.55 1.36
CA ALA A 244 17.61 1.92 1.07
C ALA A 244 18.32 1.43 2.35
N ASP A 245 18.25 2.20 3.44
CA ASP A 245 18.90 1.83 4.70
C ASP A 245 18.17 0.67 5.36
N LEU A 246 16.83 0.69 5.31
CA LEU A 246 16.04 -0.46 5.78
C LEU A 246 16.38 -1.72 5.00
N GLN A 247 16.45 -1.65 3.67
CA GLN A 247 16.75 -2.83 2.86
C GLN A 247 18.14 -3.40 3.17
N ARG A 248 19.12 -2.52 3.52
CA ARG A 248 20.43 -2.98 3.99
C ARG A 248 20.31 -3.68 5.34
N ALA A 249 19.62 -3.06 6.30
CA ALA A 249 19.40 -3.66 7.62
C ALA A 249 18.70 -5.03 7.51
N LEU A 250 17.70 -5.16 6.62
CA LEU A 250 16.99 -6.43 6.44
C LEU A 250 17.90 -7.55 5.90
N ARG A 251 18.87 -7.20 5.02
CA ARG A 251 19.86 -8.17 4.56
C ARG A 251 20.76 -8.64 5.72
N ASP A 252 21.19 -7.69 6.54
CA ASP A 252 22.03 -7.99 7.70
C ASP A 252 21.24 -8.86 8.72
N ILE A 253 19.97 -8.51 8.98
CA ILE A 253 19.08 -9.25 9.88
C ILE A 253 18.90 -10.71 9.43
N ARG A 254 18.68 -10.94 8.14
CA ARG A 254 18.53 -12.31 7.62
C ARG A 254 19.78 -13.18 7.85
N GLY A 255 20.96 -12.56 8.06
CA GLY A 255 22.21 -13.25 8.37
C GLY A 255 22.42 -13.52 9.86
N ILE A 256 21.57 -13.02 10.76
CA ILE A 256 21.75 -13.17 12.20
C ILE A 256 21.41 -14.62 12.63
N ALA A 257 22.31 -15.23 13.39
CA ALA A 257 22.05 -16.55 13.96
C ALA A 257 20.83 -16.48 14.90
N GLY A 258 19.83 -17.32 14.62
CA GLY A 258 18.57 -17.32 15.36
C GLY A 258 17.43 -16.59 14.68
N VAL A 259 17.68 -15.83 13.62
CA VAL A 259 16.61 -15.33 12.74
C VAL A 259 16.23 -16.44 11.77
N VAL A 260 14.94 -16.76 11.70
CA VAL A 260 14.40 -17.76 10.78
C VAL A 260 14.10 -17.10 9.43
N ASP A 261 13.34 -16.01 9.46
CA ASP A 261 13.08 -15.19 8.26
C ASP A 261 12.53 -13.82 8.67
N VAL A 262 12.60 -12.88 7.73
CA VAL A 262 11.84 -11.63 7.80
C VAL A 262 10.54 -11.87 7.03
N ASP A 263 9.50 -12.23 7.78
CA ASP A 263 8.24 -12.73 7.21
C ASP A 263 7.43 -11.63 6.52
N GLN A 264 7.48 -10.41 7.05
CA GLN A 264 6.69 -9.31 6.49
C GLN A 264 7.36 -7.95 6.74
N VAL A 265 7.26 -7.09 5.75
CA VAL A 265 7.68 -5.69 5.82
C VAL A 265 6.54 -4.85 5.25
N LEU A 266 5.99 -3.94 6.05
CA LEU A 266 4.94 -3.00 5.59
C LEU A 266 5.38 -1.58 5.89
N ARG A 267 4.92 -0.66 5.06
CA ARG A 267 5.19 0.77 5.21
C ARG A 267 3.98 1.44 5.84
N VAL A 268 4.21 2.48 6.61
CA VAL A 268 3.12 3.24 7.27
C VAL A 268 2.72 4.40 6.37
N ASN A 269 1.40 4.61 6.22
CA ASN A 269 0.87 5.80 5.58
C ASN A 269 0.93 6.94 6.60
N SER A 270 1.82 7.92 6.38
CA SER A 270 2.07 9.03 7.29
C SER A 270 2.04 10.37 6.53
#